data_39ab8ea47eee488c90c0c3e921165791
#
_entry.id   39ab8ea47eee488c90c0c3e921165791
#
_cell.length_a   1.000
_cell.length_b   1.000
_cell.length_c   1.000
_cell.angle_alpha   90.00
_cell.angle_beta   90.00
_cell.angle_gamma   90.00
#
_symmetry.space_group_name_H-M   'P 1'
#
loop_
_entity.id
_entity.type
_entity.pdbx_description
1 polymer ?
#
loop_
_entity_poly.entity_id
_entity_poly.type
_entity_poly.pdbx_seq_one_letter_code
_entity_poly.pdbx_strand_id
1 'polypeptide(L)'
;MKNYKLLSLIALTAAFSCSPNNEDGQSGNTPVEKYGALKVSGIQLCAQNGKALQLRGMSTHGLQWFGKCQTEEAYRSLAEEWQCDVVRLALYAEENGYNTDPLKFRNKIETLVGYCEKYGMYCIIDRHVLHPGDPNDPKYDTADDFFAWASKKFAGKPHVLYEICNEPNGDEVTWAVVKRYAERVIPIIRANSPNAVVICGTPKWSADFTDVVKDPLTYKNILY
;
A
#
# COMPACT_ATOMS: atom_id res chain seq x y z
N MET A 1 -18.41 36.90 -72.98
CA MET A 1 -17.21 36.34 -72.43
C MET A 1 -17.18 36.80 -70.98
N LYS A 2 -17.52 35.90 -70.03
CA LYS A 2 -17.56 36.20 -68.58
C LYS A 2 -16.38 35.42 -67.92
N ASN A 3 -15.40 36.17 -67.35
CA ASN A 3 -14.27 35.67 -66.65
C ASN A 3 -14.70 35.27 -65.26
N TYR A 4 -14.58 33.99 -64.93
CA TYR A 4 -14.69 33.47 -63.55
C TYR A 4 -13.27 33.41 -62.91
N LYS A 5 -13.04 34.29 -61.93
CA LYS A 5 -11.85 34.22 -61.07
C LYS A 5 -12.05 33.08 -60.05
N LEU A 6 -11.18 32.08 -60.10
CA LEU A 6 -11.13 31.00 -59.14
C LEU A 6 -10.47 31.54 -57.88
N LEU A 7 -11.21 31.62 -56.78
CA LEU A 7 -10.66 31.90 -55.44
C LEU A 7 -10.21 30.56 -54.83
N SER A 8 -8.89 30.38 -54.69
CA SER A 8 -8.33 29.29 -53.91
C SER A 8 -8.48 29.58 -52.43
N LEU A 9 -9.33 28.81 -51.76
CA LEU A 9 -9.49 28.84 -50.32
C LEU A 9 -8.38 27.94 -49.72
N ILE A 10 -7.33 28.54 -49.15
CA ILE A 10 -6.32 27.84 -48.38
C ILE A 10 -6.90 27.63 -46.99
N ALA A 11 -7.32 26.38 -46.69
CA ALA A 11 -7.69 25.95 -45.36
C ALA A 11 -6.42 25.71 -44.51
N LEU A 12 -6.14 26.66 -43.64
CA LEU A 12 -5.07 26.53 -42.64
C LEU A 12 -5.56 25.60 -41.50
N THR A 13 -5.26 24.31 -41.55
CA THR A 13 -5.50 23.39 -40.45
C THR A 13 -4.46 23.63 -39.37
N ALA A 14 -4.82 24.38 -38.33
CA ALA A 14 -4.05 24.45 -37.10
C ALA A 14 -4.16 23.12 -36.40
N ALA A 15 -3.13 22.28 -36.49
CA ALA A 15 -2.98 21.12 -35.67
C ALA A 15 -2.67 21.59 -34.22
N PHE A 16 -3.71 21.56 -33.38
CA PHE A 16 -3.47 21.66 -31.93
C PHE A 16 -2.80 20.39 -31.48
N SER A 17 -1.47 20.41 -31.36
CA SER A 17 -0.69 19.46 -30.63
C SER A 17 -0.99 19.70 -29.12
N CYS A 18 -1.90 18.94 -28.57
CA CYS A 18 -1.99 18.82 -27.10
C CYS A 18 -0.77 18.03 -26.62
N SER A 19 0.34 18.71 -26.39
CA SER A 19 1.37 18.20 -25.51
C SER A 19 0.80 18.22 -24.10
N PRO A 20 0.78 17.11 -23.35
CA PRO A 20 0.49 17.18 -21.94
C PRO A 20 1.63 17.96 -21.29
N ASN A 21 1.34 19.18 -20.86
CA ASN A 21 2.25 19.93 -20.02
C ASN A 21 2.43 19.18 -18.72
N ASN A 22 3.51 18.42 -18.59
CA ASN A 22 4.03 17.94 -17.32
C ASN A 22 4.68 19.12 -16.59
N GLU A 23 3.86 20.04 -16.08
CA GLU A 23 4.28 21.08 -15.15
C GLU A 23 4.23 20.57 -13.70
N ASP A 24 4.81 19.42 -13.43
CA ASP A 24 5.12 18.98 -12.07
C ASP A 24 6.54 18.45 -12.10
N GLY A 25 7.49 19.17 -11.50
CA GLY A 25 8.92 18.85 -11.43
C GLY A 25 9.24 17.57 -10.64
N GLN A 26 8.63 16.44 -11.02
CA GLN A 26 8.92 15.11 -10.52
C GLN A 26 9.62 14.31 -11.62
N SER A 27 10.95 14.33 -11.59
CA SER A 27 11.80 13.69 -12.59
C SER A 27 12.10 12.21 -12.31
N GLY A 28 11.33 11.54 -11.48
CA GLY A 28 11.52 10.12 -11.18
C GLY A 28 10.79 9.21 -12.16
N ASN A 29 11.44 8.14 -12.61
CA ASN A 29 10.83 7.15 -13.52
C ASN A 29 9.99 6.11 -12.78
N THR A 30 10.23 5.88 -11.49
CA THR A 30 9.50 4.89 -10.68
C THR A 30 8.53 5.56 -9.71
N PRO A 31 7.50 4.85 -9.22
CA PRO A 31 6.56 5.39 -8.24
C PRO A 31 7.23 5.97 -6.99
N VAL A 32 8.24 5.28 -6.44
CA VAL A 32 8.95 5.74 -5.23
C VAL A 32 9.78 6.99 -5.50
N GLU A 33 10.45 7.08 -6.66
CA GLU A 33 11.18 8.29 -7.06
C GLU A 33 10.23 9.46 -7.28
N LYS A 34 9.08 9.21 -7.89
CA LYS A 34 8.07 10.22 -8.21
C LYS A 34 7.37 10.76 -6.97
N TYR A 35 7.00 9.90 -6.02
CA TYR A 35 6.14 10.29 -4.90
C TYR A 35 6.89 10.44 -3.57
N GLY A 36 8.08 9.83 -3.43
CA GLY A 36 8.90 9.87 -2.22
C GLY A 36 8.26 9.16 -1.02
N ALA A 37 8.56 9.61 0.18
CA ALA A 37 7.95 9.09 1.40
C ALA A 37 6.48 9.51 1.49
N LEU A 38 5.58 8.53 1.55
CA LEU A 38 4.15 8.79 1.64
C LEU A 38 3.75 9.30 3.02
N LYS A 39 2.68 10.09 3.06
CA LYS A 39 2.06 10.58 4.29
C LYS A 39 0.55 10.65 4.16
N VAL A 40 -0.14 10.70 5.29
CA VAL A 40 -1.58 10.96 5.33
C VAL A 40 -1.83 12.40 5.73
N SER A 41 -2.66 13.11 4.96
CA SER A 41 -3.08 14.48 5.24
C SER A 41 -4.60 14.58 5.13
N GLY A 42 -5.26 14.85 6.25
CA GLY A 42 -6.72 14.75 6.35
C GLY A 42 -7.17 13.31 6.03
N ILE A 43 -8.00 13.17 5.01
CA ILE A 43 -8.54 11.88 4.55
C ILE A 43 -7.80 11.32 3.31
N GLN A 44 -6.65 11.88 2.96
CA GLN A 44 -5.95 11.56 1.71
C GLN A 44 -4.58 10.97 1.97
N LEU A 45 -4.22 9.95 1.18
CA LEU A 45 -2.84 9.54 0.98
C LEU A 45 -2.15 10.57 0.09
N CYS A 46 -0.99 11.03 0.50
CA CYS A 46 -0.25 12.08 -0.18
C CYS A 46 1.20 11.66 -0.42
N ALA A 47 1.77 12.16 -1.50
CA ALA A 47 3.19 12.15 -1.78
C ALA A 47 3.97 12.99 -0.74
N GLN A 48 5.27 12.89 -0.75
CA GLN A 48 6.17 13.65 0.13
C GLN A 48 5.95 15.17 0.03
N ASN A 49 5.67 15.68 -1.17
CA ASN A 49 5.37 17.11 -1.41
C ASN A 49 3.97 17.55 -0.95
N GLY A 50 3.11 16.62 -0.47
CA GLY A 50 1.76 16.89 0.01
C GLY A 50 0.65 16.77 -1.04
N LYS A 51 0.98 16.48 -2.29
CA LYS A 51 -0.03 16.26 -3.33
C LYS A 51 -0.74 14.93 -3.10
N ALA A 52 -2.07 14.95 -3.11
CA ALA A 52 -2.87 13.74 -2.98
C ALA A 52 -2.61 12.78 -4.16
N LEU A 53 -2.59 11.49 -3.87
CA LEU A 53 -2.35 10.46 -4.88
C LEU A 53 -3.18 9.21 -4.61
N GLN A 54 -3.27 8.37 -5.62
CA GLN A 54 -3.81 7.02 -5.55
C GLN A 54 -2.73 6.06 -6.06
N LEU A 55 -2.44 5.01 -5.29
CA LEU A 55 -1.57 3.92 -5.74
C LEU A 55 -2.40 2.84 -6.43
N ARG A 56 -1.89 2.32 -7.52
CA ARG A 56 -2.48 1.21 -8.28
C ARG A 56 -1.55 0.03 -8.20
N GLY A 57 -2.08 -1.16 -7.98
CA GLY A 57 -1.21 -2.32 -7.89
C GLY A 57 -1.94 -3.63 -7.64
N MET A 58 -1.18 -4.61 -7.24
CA MET A 58 -1.64 -5.98 -7.05
C MET A 58 -1.39 -6.45 -5.63
N SER A 59 -2.28 -7.31 -5.12
CA SER A 59 -2.06 -8.07 -3.90
C SER A 59 -1.62 -9.48 -4.24
N THR A 60 -0.68 -10.02 -3.48
CA THR A 60 -0.49 -11.46 -3.48
C THR A 60 -1.71 -12.13 -2.86
N HIS A 61 -1.93 -13.40 -3.13
CA HIS A 61 -2.65 -14.27 -2.22
C HIS A 61 -1.74 -14.59 -1.01
N GLY A 62 -2.19 -15.41 -0.06
CA GLY A 62 -1.34 -15.80 1.06
C GLY A 62 0.06 -16.26 0.61
N LEU A 63 1.09 -15.73 1.28
CA LEU A 63 2.49 -15.97 0.88
C LEU A 63 2.93 -17.44 0.91
N GLN A 64 2.16 -18.32 1.56
CA GLN A 64 2.38 -19.76 1.54
C GLN A 64 1.99 -20.44 0.21
N TRP A 65 1.21 -19.76 -0.62
CA TRP A 65 0.72 -20.29 -1.89
C TRP A 65 1.30 -19.55 -3.09
N PHE A 66 1.12 -20.11 -4.27
CA PHE A 66 1.41 -19.49 -5.57
C PHE A 66 2.84 -18.92 -5.70
N GLY A 67 3.83 -19.68 -5.22
CA GLY A 67 5.24 -19.25 -5.26
C GLY A 67 5.74 -18.82 -6.64
N LYS A 68 5.11 -19.29 -7.72
CA LYS A 68 5.43 -18.87 -9.11
C LYS A 68 5.16 -17.39 -9.36
N CYS A 69 4.22 -16.78 -8.61
CA CYS A 69 3.91 -15.35 -8.70
C CYS A 69 4.77 -14.50 -7.75
N GLN A 70 5.69 -15.10 -7.01
CA GLN A 70 6.52 -14.46 -5.98
C GLN A 70 8.02 -14.47 -6.39
N THR A 71 8.28 -14.37 -7.69
CA THR A 71 9.63 -14.35 -8.27
C THR A 71 10.03 -12.93 -8.65
N GLU A 72 11.33 -12.68 -8.77
CA GLU A 72 11.82 -11.38 -9.21
C GLU A 72 11.28 -11.00 -10.59
N GLU A 73 11.17 -11.97 -11.51
CA GLU A 73 10.61 -11.74 -12.84
C GLU A 73 9.15 -11.29 -12.80
N ALA A 74 8.33 -11.89 -11.92
CA ALA A 74 6.95 -11.46 -11.72
C ALA A 74 6.87 -10.00 -11.21
N TYR A 75 7.75 -9.61 -10.27
CA TYR A 75 7.80 -8.24 -9.76
C TYR A 75 8.31 -7.26 -10.82
N ARG A 76 9.26 -7.64 -11.65
CA ARG A 76 9.69 -6.86 -12.79
C ARG A 76 8.54 -6.61 -13.77
N SER A 77 7.78 -7.66 -14.11
CA SER A 77 6.61 -7.54 -15.00
C SER A 77 5.52 -6.65 -14.39
N LEU A 78 5.25 -6.75 -13.08
CA LEU A 78 4.32 -5.85 -12.40
C LEU A 78 4.75 -4.37 -12.52
N ALA A 79 6.04 -4.09 -12.37
CA ALA A 79 6.56 -2.73 -12.46
C ALA A 79 6.59 -2.19 -13.90
N GLU A 80 7.17 -2.97 -14.85
CA GLU A 80 7.50 -2.49 -16.18
C GLU A 80 6.34 -2.64 -17.16
N GLU A 81 5.60 -3.76 -17.11
CA GLU A 81 4.54 -4.07 -18.06
C GLU A 81 3.15 -3.65 -17.54
N TRP A 82 2.87 -3.90 -16.26
CA TRP A 82 1.60 -3.57 -15.61
C TRP A 82 1.58 -2.17 -14.99
N GLN A 83 2.76 -1.54 -14.87
CA GLN A 83 2.92 -0.20 -14.29
C GLN A 83 2.32 -0.07 -12.90
N CYS A 84 2.52 -1.09 -12.06
CA CYS A 84 2.05 -1.08 -10.69
C CYS A 84 2.84 -0.08 -9.85
N ASP A 85 2.14 0.71 -9.05
CA ASP A 85 2.74 1.60 -8.05
C ASP A 85 3.08 0.85 -6.76
N VAL A 86 2.33 -0.21 -6.44
CA VAL A 86 2.40 -0.90 -5.15
C VAL A 86 2.12 -2.40 -5.27
N VAL A 87 2.81 -3.19 -4.46
CA VAL A 87 2.48 -4.61 -4.25
C VAL A 87 2.14 -4.83 -2.78
N ARG A 88 1.02 -5.52 -2.51
CA ARG A 88 0.59 -5.92 -1.17
C ARG A 88 0.98 -7.36 -0.91
N LEU A 89 1.67 -7.59 0.19
CA LEU A 89 2.13 -8.90 0.65
C LEU A 89 1.18 -9.43 1.73
N ALA A 90 0.25 -10.31 1.35
CA ALA A 90 -0.72 -10.89 2.25
C ALA A 90 -0.08 -11.99 3.13
N LEU A 91 0.43 -11.59 4.30
CA LEU A 91 1.03 -12.52 5.27
C LEU A 91 -0.06 -13.14 6.16
N TYR A 92 -0.53 -14.31 5.79
CA TYR A 92 -1.45 -15.09 6.61
C TYR A 92 -0.77 -15.53 7.92
N ALA A 93 -1.45 -15.30 9.04
CA ALA A 93 -1.02 -15.80 10.33
C ALA A 93 -1.19 -17.31 10.42
N GLU A 94 -2.35 -17.79 9.99
CA GLU A 94 -2.81 -19.18 10.01
C GLU A 94 -2.63 -19.89 8.66
N GLU A 95 -3.30 -21.02 8.47
CA GLU A 95 -3.33 -21.80 7.22
C GLU A 95 -1.94 -22.16 6.66
N ASN A 96 -1.06 -22.67 7.51
CA ASN A 96 0.34 -22.93 7.22
C ASN A 96 1.14 -21.64 6.86
N GLY A 97 0.65 -20.50 7.33
CA GLY A 97 1.29 -19.20 7.20
C GLY A 97 2.33 -18.93 8.28
N TYR A 98 2.43 -17.69 8.70
CA TYR A 98 3.50 -17.16 9.56
C TYR A 98 3.69 -17.95 10.87
N ASN A 99 2.60 -18.35 11.53
CA ASN A 99 2.66 -19.04 12.81
C ASN A 99 3.35 -20.42 12.74
N THR A 100 3.43 -21.03 11.57
CA THR A 100 4.08 -22.34 11.40
C THR A 100 5.59 -22.26 11.24
N ASP A 101 6.09 -21.20 10.61
CA ASP A 101 7.53 -20.96 10.41
C ASP A 101 7.83 -19.46 10.25
N PRO A 102 7.88 -18.72 11.37
CA PRO A 102 8.14 -17.29 11.33
C PRO A 102 9.42 -16.90 10.57
N LEU A 103 10.50 -17.69 10.71
CA LEU A 103 11.76 -17.37 10.06
C LEU A 103 11.67 -17.47 8.53
N LYS A 104 11.05 -18.53 8.03
CA LYS A 104 10.80 -18.70 6.59
C LYS A 104 10.03 -17.52 6.01
N PHE A 105 8.96 -17.10 6.68
CA PHE A 105 8.14 -15.99 6.20
C PHE A 105 8.81 -14.62 6.33
N ARG A 106 9.62 -14.39 7.38
CA ARG A 106 10.47 -13.18 7.46
C ARG A 106 11.45 -13.11 6.30
N ASN A 107 12.15 -14.19 5.99
CA ASN A 107 13.07 -14.25 4.85
C ASN A 107 12.33 -14.01 3.52
N LYS A 108 11.14 -14.58 3.37
CA LYS A 108 10.32 -14.36 2.17
C LYS A 108 9.90 -12.88 2.04
N ILE A 109 9.40 -12.27 3.10
CA ILE A 109 9.03 -10.83 3.09
C ILE A 109 10.25 -9.97 2.77
N GLU A 110 11.40 -10.26 3.37
CA GLU A 110 12.64 -9.53 3.06
C GLU A 110 12.98 -9.58 1.58
N THR A 111 12.88 -10.76 0.97
CA THR A 111 13.11 -10.95 -0.47
C THR A 111 12.12 -10.14 -1.32
N LEU A 112 10.81 -10.23 -1.01
CA LEU A 112 9.77 -9.57 -1.80
C LEU A 112 9.77 -8.05 -1.63
N VAL A 113 10.06 -7.54 -0.43
CA VAL A 113 10.29 -6.10 -0.19
C VAL A 113 11.51 -5.63 -0.98
N GLY A 114 12.58 -6.44 -1.05
CA GLY A 114 13.75 -6.18 -1.86
C GLY A 114 13.44 -6.07 -3.36
N TYR A 115 12.51 -6.88 -3.86
CA TYR A 115 12.06 -6.74 -5.26
C TYR A 115 11.28 -5.46 -5.48
N CYS A 116 10.38 -5.08 -4.56
CA CYS A 116 9.69 -3.79 -4.64
C CYS A 116 10.68 -2.63 -4.63
N GLU A 117 11.69 -2.64 -3.75
CA GLU A 117 12.77 -1.64 -3.72
C GLU A 117 13.51 -1.56 -5.03
N LYS A 118 13.92 -2.72 -5.57
CA LYS A 118 14.68 -2.81 -6.82
C LYS A 118 13.94 -2.18 -8.02
N TYR A 119 12.63 -2.37 -8.07
CA TYR A 119 11.80 -1.87 -9.17
C TYR A 119 11.05 -0.56 -8.83
N GLY A 120 11.37 0.05 -7.69
CA GLY A 120 10.83 1.35 -7.29
C GLY A 120 9.33 1.37 -7.00
N MET A 121 8.74 0.24 -6.62
CA MET A 121 7.34 0.12 -6.19
C MET A 121 7.22 0.27 -4.68
N TYR A 122 6.08 0.76 -4.21
CA TYR A 122 5.72 0.64 -2.80
C TYR A 122 5.37 -0.79 -2.43
N CYS A 123 5.50 -1.11 -1.15
CA CYS A 123 5.20 -2.42 -0.61
C CYS A 123 4.33 -2.29 0.64
N ILE A 124 3.15 -2.89 0.64
CA ILE A 124 2.30 -3.03 1.83
C ILE A 124 2.59 -4.39 2.45
N ILE A 125 3.07 -4.41 3.69
CA ILE A 125 3.21 -5.63 4.47
C ILE A 125 1.94 -5.80 5.29
N ASP A 126 1.09 -6.74 4.90
CA ASP A 126 -0.21 -7.02 5.50
C ASP A 126 -0.13 -8.18 6.47
N ARG A 127 -0.56 -7.95 7.71
CA ARG A 127 -0.85 -9.01 8.68
C ARG A 127 -2.26 -9.53 8.47
N HIS A 128 -2.37 -10.60 7.69
CA HIS A 128 -3.62 -11.12 7.19
C HIS A 128 -4.33 -11.99 8.23
N VAL A 129 -5.43 -11.49 8.77
CA VAL A 129 -6.33 -12.24 9.65
C VAL A 129 -7.51 -12.78 8.85
N LEU A 130 -8.09 -13.88 9.31
CA LEU A 130 -9.22 -14.56 8.67
C LEU A 130 -10.49 -14.44 9.52
N HIS A 131 -11.44 -15.33 9.33
CA HIS A 131 -12.68 -15.37 10.11
C HIS A 131 -12.61 -16.44 11.22
N PRO A 132 -13.02 -16.13 12.45
CA PRO A 132 -13.29 -14.80 12.99
C PRO A 132 -12.03 -13.95 13.08
N GLY A 133 -12.18 -12.68 12.71
CA GLY A 133 -11.05 -11.76 12.54
C GLY A 133 -10.88 -10.78 13.69
N ASP A 134 -10.99 -11.26 14.95
CA ASP A 134 -10.53 -10.47 16.10
C ASP A 134 -9.00 -10.46 16.13
N PRO A 135 -8.35 -9.33 15.87
CA PRO A 135 -6.89 -9.26 15.86
C PRO A 135 -6.26 -9.46 17.26
N ASN A 136 -7.06 -9.49 18.33
CA ASN A 136 -6.61 -9.79 19.68
C ASN A 136 -6.76 -11.29 20.05
N ASP A 137 -7.31 -12.10 19.16
CA ASP A 137 -7.40 -13.54 19.40
C ASP A 137 -5.99 -14.13 19.60
N PRO A 138 -5.78 -15.02 20.61
CA PRO A 138 -4.48 -15.65 20.85
C PRO A 138 -3.82 -16.30 19.64
N LYS A 139 -4.58 -16.74 18.65
CA LYS A 139 -4.02 -17.24 17.38
C LYS A 139 -3.27 -16.20 16.56
N TYR A 140 -3.44 -14.92 16.87
CA TYR A 140 -2.75 -13.79 16.23
C TYR A 140 -1.73 -13.09 17.14
N ASP A 141 -1.38 -13.66 18.29
CA ASP A 141 -0.49 -13.10 19.32
C ASP A 141 0.94 -12.82 18.83
N THR A 142 1.36 -13.49 17.74
CA THR A 142 2.66 -13.25 17.09
C THR A 142 2.76 -11.89 16.39
N ALA A 143 1.71 -11.07 16.37
CA ALA A 143 1.68 -9.78 15.68
C ALA A 143 2.73 -8.80 16.26
N ASP A 144 2.87 -8.72 17.57
CA ASP A 144 3.80 -7.80 18.24
C ASP A 144 5.25 -8.08 17.86
N ASP A 145 5.66 -9.35 17.95
CA ASP A 145 6.99 -9.80 17.56
C ASP A 145 7.26 -9.61 16.07
N PHE A 146 6.24 -9.88 15.23
CA PHE A 146 6.33 -9.65 13.80
C PHE A 146 6.56 -8.17 13.47
N PHE A 147 5.76 -7.26 14.00
CA PHE A 147 5.88 -5.84 13.71
C PHE A 147 7.12 -5.20 14.34
N ALA A 148 7.59 -5.70 15.49
CA ALA A 148 8.87 -5.31 16.07
C ALA A 148 10.03 -5.65 15.11
N TRP A 149 10.03 -6.87 14.58
CA TRP A 149 11.00 -7.29 13.58
C TRP A 149 10.88 -6.48 12.27
N ALA A 150 9.69 -6.40 11.69
CA ALA A 150 9.47 -5.79 10.37
C ALA A 150 9.82 -4.29 10.40
N SER A 151 9.36 -3.56 11.42
CA SER A 151 9.63 -2.12 11.52
C SER A 151 11.12 -1.82 11.74
N LYS A 152 11.84 -2.69 12.46
CA LYS A 152 13.29 -2.59 12.62
C LYS A 152 14.04 -2.95 11.34
N LYS A 153 13.63 -4.03 10.66
CA LYS A 153 14.28 -4.51 9.43
C LYS A 153 14.18 -3.50 8.29
N PHE A 154 13.01 -2.86 8.18
CA PHE A 154 12.73 -1.90 7.11
C PHE A 154 12.75 -0.44 7.58
N ALA A 155 13.42 -0.16 8.71
CA ALA A 155 13.58 1.20 9.21
C ALA A 155 14.20 2.12 8.15
N GLY A 156 13.59 3.30 7.94
CA GLY A 156 14.06 4.28 6.96
C GLY A 156 13.75 3.95 5.49
N LYS A 157 13.03 2.85 5.20
CA LYS A 157 12.60 2.50 3.84
C LYS A 157 11.31 3.23 3.49
N PRO A 158 11.33 4.27 2.63
CA PRO A 158 10.16 5.10 2.33
C PRO A 158 9.07 4.36 1.54
N HIS A 159 9.41 3.25 0.91
CA HIS A 159 8.50 2.45 0.10
C HIS A 159 7.71 1.40 0.90
N VAL A 160 7.95 1.24 2.21
CA VAL A 160 7.28 0.23 3.04
C VAL A 160 6.14 0.85 3.84
N LEU A 161 4.94 0.29 3.68
CA LEU A 161 3.74 0.56 4.44
C LEU A 161 3.38 -0.68 5.27
N TYR A 162 2.74 -0.49 6.41
CA TYR A 162 2.32 -1.58 7.29
C TYR A 162 0.81 -1.63 7.38
N GLU A 163 0.19 -2.75 7.01
CA GLU A 163 -1.21 -3.04 7.23
C GLU A 163 -1.31 -3.98 8.44
N ILE A 164 -1.83 -3.44 9.55
CA ILE A 164 -1.73 -4.13 10.83
C ILE A 164 -2.78 -5.23 11.01
N CYS A 165 -3.88 -5.14 10.28
CA CYS A 165 -4.94 -6.14 10.30
C CYS A 165 -5.74 -6.03 9.01
N ASN A 166 -5.80 -7.12 8.23
CA ASN A 166 -6.49 -7.17 6.93
C ASN A 166 -7.96 -6.74 7.01
N GLU A 167 -8.82 -7.61 7.48
CA GLU A 167 -10.28 -7.44 7.47
C GLU A 167 -10.88 -7.86 8.82
N PRO A 168 -10.82 -7.00 9.85
CA PRO A 168 -11.45 -7.30 11.14
C PRO A 168 -12.92 -7.67 10.95
N ASN A 169 -13.32 -8.86 11.43
CA ASN A 169 -14.66 -9.39 11.21
C ASN A 169 -15.10 -10.32 12.33
N GLY A 170 -16.42 -10.49 12.45
CA GLY A 170 -17.07 -11.24 13.51
C GLY A 170 -18.01 -10.34 14.30
N ASP A 171 -19.07 -10.93 14.86
CA ASP A 171 -20.14 -10.17 15.51
C ASP A 171 -19.64 -9.35 16.72
N GLU A 172 -18.62 -9.87 17.43
CA GLU A 172 -18.04 -9.20 18.61
C GLU A 172 -16.87 -8.26 18.25
N VAL A 173 -16.47 -8.18 16.98
CA VAL A 173 -15.34 -7.38 16.53
C VAL A 173 -15.78 -5.96 16.22
N THR A 174 -15.92 -5.17 17.27
CA THR A 174 -16.27 -3.75 17.21
C THR A 174 -15.03 -2.89 16.95
N TRP A 175 -15.25 -1.59 16.66
CA TRP A 175 -14.14 -0.64 16.56
C TRP A 175 -13.31 -0.56 17.85
N ALA A 176 -13.92 -0.61 19.01
CA ALA A 176 -13.20 -0.61 20.29
C ALA A 176 -12.24 -1.80 20.44
N VAL A 177 -12.61 -2.96 19.89
CA VAL A 177 -11.76 -4.16 19.85
C VAL A 177 -10.57 -3.95 18.92
N VAL A 178 -10.83 -3.46 17.70
CA VAL A 178 -9.79 -3.18 16.72
C VAL A 178 -8.86 -2.06 17.18
N LYS A 179 -9.41 -0.99 17.75
CA LYS A 179 -8.66 0.14 18.28
C LYS A 179 -7.68 -0.28 19.37
N ARG A 180 -8.11 -1.12 20.31
CA ARG A 180 -7.23 -1.66 21.37
C ARG A 180 -6.05 -2.42 20.78
N TYR A 181 -6.25 -3.21 19.73
CA TYR A 181 -5.17 -3.88 19.01
C TYR A 181 -4.24 -2.86 18.33
N ALA A 182 -4.79 -1.90 17.61
CA ALA A 182 -4.04 -0.87 16.91
C ALA A 182 -3.19 -0.03 17.88
N GLU A 183 -3.76 0.38 19.03
CA GLU A 183 -3.04 1.13 20.08
C GLU A 183 -1.91 0.34 20.72
N ARG A 184 -1.94 -0.99 20.68
CA ARG A 184 -0.85 -1.86 21.10
C ARG A 184 0.24 -1.98 20.02
N VAL A 185 -0.13 -2.20 18.76
CA VAL A 185 0.81 -2.50 17.66
C VAL A 185 1.46 -1.26 17.07
N ILE A 186 0.72 -0.15 16.92
CA ILE A 186 1.27 1.06 16.29
C ILE A 186 2.50 1.61 17.03
N PRO A 187 2.55 1.71 18.37
CA PRO A 187 3.75 2.12 19.08
C PRO A 187 4.97 1.24 18.79
N ILE A 188 4.77 -0.07 18.61
CA ILE A 188 5.85 -1.00 18.26
C ILE A 188 6.44 -0.64 16.88
N ILE A 189 5.60 -0.37 15.90
CA ILE A 189 6.04 0.08 14.58
C ILE A 189 6.75 1.45 14.69
N ARG A 190 6.17 2.39 15.43
CA ARG A 190 6.68 3.76 15.58
C ARG A 190 8.04 3.84 16.23
N ALA A 191 8.39 2.88 17.09
CA ALA A 191 9.71 2.80 17.72
C ALA A 191 10.87 2.72 16.70
N ASN A 192 10.63 2.14 15.53
CA ASN A 192 11.66 1.98 14.49
C ASN A 192 11.33 2.71 13.18
N SER A 193 10.05 2.93 12.90
CA SER A 193 9.53 3.54 11.67
C SER A 193 8.53 4.67 11.99
N PRO A 194 9.00 5.80 12.55
CA PRO A 194 8.14 6.83 13.16
C PRO A 194 7.20 7.53 12.17
N ASN A 195 7.57 7.57 10.89
CA ASN A 195 6.82 8.27 9.84
C ASN A 195 6.12 7.33 8.85
N ALA A 196 6.27 6.01 8.97
CA ALA A 196 5.66 5.06 8.05
C ALA A 196 4.13 5.22 8.03
N VAL A 197 3.51 5.01 6.87
CA VAL A 197 2.06 4.89 6.79
C VAL A 197 1.64 3.55 7.37
N VAL A 198 0.67 3.58 8.28
CA VAL A 198 0.05 2.40 8.86
C VAL A 198 -1.40 2.33 8.40
N ILE A 199 -1.79 1.20 7.85
CA ILE A 199 -3.14 0.89 7.41
C ILE A 199 -3.81 0.06 8.51
N CYS A 200 -4.95 0.52 8.98
CA CYS A 200 -5.73 -0.14 10.02
C CYS A 200 -7.09 -0.56 9.44
N GLY A 201 -7.31 -1.84 9.27
CA GLY A 201 -8.61 -2.37 8.88
C GLY A 201 -9.69 -1.98 9.90
N THR A 202 -10.93 -1.82 9.44
CA THR A 202 -12.08 -1.48 10.27
C THR A 202 -13.03 -2.66 10.41
N PRO A 203 -14.00 -2.67 11.36
CA PRO A 203 -14.92 -3.79 11.49
C PRO A 203 -15.71 -4.12 10.22
N LYS A 204 -16.33 -5.30 10.22
CA LYS A 204 -17.16 -5.81 9.11
C LYS A 204 -16.38 -5.85 7.78
N TRP A 205 -15.22 -6.53 7.78
CA TRP A 205 -14.37 -6.67 6.60
C TRP A 205 -13.90 -5.34 6.03
N SER A 206 -13.49 -4.42 6.92
CA SER A 206 -13.05 -3.06 6.59
C SER A 206 -14.12 -2.19 5.89
N ALA A 207 -15.42 -2.47 6.17
CA ALA A 207 -16.55 -1.76 5.57
C ALA A 207 -17.29 -0.84 6.54
N ASP A 208 -17.03 -0.89 7.86
CA ASP A 208 -17.74 -0.08 8.86
C ASP A 208 -16.86 1.00 9.47
N PHE A 209 -17.11 2.24 9.10
CA PHE A 209 -16.43 3.43 9.59
C PHE A 209 -17.21 4.21 10.64
N THR A 210 -18.41 3.75 11.03
CA THR A 210 -19.34 4.52 11.85
C THR A 210 -18.73 4.99 13.16
N ASP A 211 -18.02 4.11 13.86
CA ASP A 211 -17.42 4.45 15.14
C ASP A 211 -15.97 4.96 15.00
N VAL A 212 -15.30 4.62 13.91
CA VAL A 212 -13.98 5.17 13.59
C VAL A 212 -14.03 6.69 13.48
N VAL A 213 -15.04 7.23 12.80
CA VAL A 213 -15.21 8.69 12.63
C VAL A 213 -15.44 9.40 13.96
N LYS A 214 -16.12 8.74 14.94
CA LYS A 214 -16.41 9.31 16.26
C LYS A 214 -15.21 9.26 17.21
N ASP A 215 -14.39 8.20 17.09
CA ASP A 215 -13.28 7.93 17.98
C ASP A 215 -12.06 7.39 17.20
N PRO A 216 -11.44 8.21 16.32
CA PRO A 216 -10.30 7.78 15.50
C PRO A 216 -9.05 7.52 16.34
N LEU A 217 -8.08 6.82 15.73
CA LEU A 217 -6.72 6.74 16.27
C LEU A 217 -6.04 8.11 16.23
N THR A 218 -5.28 8.44 17.27
CA THR A 218 -4.63 9.75 17.42
C THR A 218 -3.22 9.81 16.84
N TYR A 219 -2.73 8.73 16.25
CA TYR A 219 -1.40 8.67 15.63
C TYR A 219 -1.40 9.35 14.25
N LYS A 220 -0.23 9.86 13.86
CA LYS A 220 -0.03 10.40 12.50
C LYS A 220 0.11 9.27 11.48
N ASN A 221 -0.18 9.58 10.22
CA ASN A 221 -0.01 8.67 9.08
C ASN A 221 -0.78 7.36 9.23
N ILE A 222 -2.04 7.44 9.65
CA ILE A 222 -2.97 6.30 9.67
C ILE A 222 -3.93 6.40 8.48
N LEU A 223 -4.08 5.30 7.75
CA LEU A 223 -5.16 5.04 6.80
C LEU A 223 -6.12 4.01 7.39
N TYR A 224 -7.38 4.14 7.04
CA TYR A 224 -8.43 3.15 7.37
C TYR A 224 -8.95 2.53 6.08
#